data_d251e1038d238c01690a032b34c686b5
#
_entry.id   d251e1038d238c01690a032b34c686b5
#
_cell.length_a   1.000
_cell.length_b   1.000
_cell.length_c   1.000
_cell.angle_alpha   90.00
_cell.angle_beta   90.00
_cell.angle_gamma   90.00
#
_symmetry.space_group_name_H-M   'P 1'
#
loop_
_entity.id
_entity.type
_entity.pdbx_description
1 polymer ?
#
loop_
_entity_poly.entity_id
_entity_poly.type
_entity_poly.pdbx_seq_one_letter_code
_entity_poly.pdbx_strand_id
1 'polypeptide(L)'
;MSSRRRFAALFAAIVALLMLGVAHAGPAQTVTAEVMVLHATQQPGPGSIDPSIGNLPQLKRPPFSAYNTYKLLAKQALNLTKGTPVTYTLANGRVLQVTLQDITADHRFKVAAAINQPGGGAYLKLLEVTAAPNETFFVAGQQYQGGVLIIGFTLH
;
A
#
# COMPACT_ATOMS: atom_id res chain seq x y z
N MET A 1 20.87 3.41 70.88
CA MET A 1 21.65 3.57 69.65
C MET A 1 21.32 2.50 68.62
N SER A 2 20.14 2.49 68.01
CA SER A 2 19.84 1.50 66.96
C SER A 2 18.73 1.90 65.96
N SER A 3 18.48 3.20 65.76
CA SER A 3 17.39 3.63 64.85
C SER A 3 17.87 4.27 63.54
N ARG A 4 19.19 4.37 63.31
CA ARG A 4 19.73 5.00 62.07
C ARG A 4 20.06 4.03 60.95
N ARG A 5 19.92 2.74 61.14
CA ARG A 5 20.26 1.71 60.09
C ARG A 5 19.06 1.21 59.28
N ARG A 6 17.83 1.61 59.63
CA ARG A 6 16.61 1.12 58.95
C ARG A 6 16.09 2.04 57.86
N PHE A 7 16.57 3.27 57.76
CA PHE A 7 16.14 4.22 56.73
C PHE A 7 16.99 4.17 55.46
N ALA A 8 18.21 3.61 55.49
CA ALA A 8 19.06 3.51 54.30
C ALA A 8 18.70 2.33 53.37
N ALA A 9 17.96 1.35 53.86
CA ALA A 9 17.57 0.18 53.06
C ALA A 9 16.29 0.39 52.22
N LEU A 10 15.49 1.40 52.53
CA LEU A 10 14.25 1.70 51.79
C LEU A 10 14.45 2.63 50.60
N PHE A 11 15.56 3.37 50.55
CA PHE A 11 15.87 4.26 49.42
C PHE A 11 16.56 3.54 48.27
N ALA A 12 17.21 2.40 48.51
CA ALA A 12 17.86 1.61 47.45
C ALA A 12 16.90 0.77 46.64
N ALA A 13 15.69 0.47 47.13
CA ALA A 13 14.70 -0.34 46.44
C ALA A 13 13.84 0.44 45.45
N ILE A 14 13.76 1.76 45.57
CA ILE A 14 12.92 2.62 44.69
C ILE A 14 13.66 3.03 43.42
N VAL A 15 15.00 3.09 43.45
CA VAL A 15 15.82 3.45 42.28
C VAL A 15 15.96 2.29 41.28
N ALA A 16 15.80 1.04 41.71
CA ALA A 16 15.90 -0.13 40.83
C ALA A 16 14.65 -0.43 39.99
N LEU A 17 13.52 0.24 40.22
CA LEU A 17 12.26 -0.03 39.53
C LEU A 17 12.00 0.93 38.36
N LEU A 18 12.87 1.88 38.08
CA LEU A 18 12.72 2.88 36.99
C LEU A 18 13.55 2.56 35.74
N MET A 19 14.18 1.38 35.68
CA MET A 19 14.90 0.88 34.49
C MET A 19 14.09 -0.14 33.69
N LEU A 20 12.73 -0.10 33.79
CA LEU A 20 11.90 -0.92 32.92
C LEU A 20 11.67 -0.21 31.58
N GLY A 21 12.47 -0.64 30.58
CA GLY A 21 11.98 -0.80 29.24
C GLY A 21 11.74 0.47 28.48
N VAL A 22 12.78 1.19 28.06
CA VAL A 22 12.73 1.84 26.75
C VAL A 22 12.67 0.70 25.73
N ALA A 23 11.44 0.29 25.38
CA ALA A 23 11.23 -0.53 24.20
C ALA A 23 11.78 0.30 23.03
N HIS A 24 12.94 -0.06 22.53
CA HIS A 24 13.46 0.46 21.28
C HIS A 24 12.52 -0.10 20.22
N ALA A 25 11.51 0.69 19.84
CA ALA A 25 10.79 0.46 18.59
C ALA A 25 11.88 0.51 17.52
N GLY A 26 12.21 -0.63 16.94
CA GLY A 26 13.09 -0.71 15.78
C GLY A 26 12.58 0.24 14.69
N PRO A 27 13.43 0.67 13.75
CA PRO A 27 13.01 1.56 12.68
C PRO A 27 11.80 0.94 11.96
N ALA A 28 10.74 1.72 11.82
CA ALA A 28 9.55 1.28 11.11
C ALA A 28 9.94 0.93 9.66
N GLN A 29 9.65 -0.30 9.22
CA GLN A 29 9.93 -0.72 7.86
C GLN A 29 9.01 0.04 6.90
N THR A 30 9.61 0.85 6.04
CA THR A 30 8.91 1.68 5.06
C THR A 30 9.27 1.25 3.66
N VAL A 31 8.28 1.16 2.78
CA VAL A 31 8.40 0.78 1.37
C VAL A 31 7.69 1.83 0.53
N THR A 32 8.27 2.22 -0.59
CA THR A 32 7.59 3.10 -1.54
C THR A 32 6.76 2.27 -2.51
N ALA A 33 5.45 2.54 -2.58
CA ALA A 33 4.56 1.99 -3.59
C ALA A 33 4.27 3.07 -4.64
N GLU A 34 4.70 2.87 -5.87
CA GLU A 34 4.26 3.66 -7.00
C GLU A 34 2.89 3.15 -7.45
N VAL A 35 1.87 4.00 -7.37
CA VAL A 35 0.51 3.71 -7.81
C VAL A 35 0.28 4.43 -9.14
N MET A 36 -0.11 3.67 -10.15
CA MET A 36 -0.45 4.15 -11.48
C MET A 36 -1.95 3.90 -11.72
N VAL A 37 -2.69 4.93 -12.10
CA VAL A 37 -4.12 4.83 -12.43
C VAL A 37 -4.32 5.05 -13.90
N LEU A 38 -4.84 4.03 -14.59
CA LEU A 38 -5.09 4.03 -16.01
C LEU A 38 -6.60 4.02 -16.27
N HIS A 39 -7.02 4.76 -17.30
CA HIS A 39 -8.36 4.61 -17.90
C HIS A 39 -8.24 3.72 -19.13
N ALA A 40 -8.90 2.58 -19.10
CA ALA A 40 -8.93 1.62 -20.19
C ALA A 40 -10.29 1.64 -20.86
N THR A 41 -10.28 1.74 -22.19
CA THR A 41 -11.49 1.75 -23.01
C THR A 41 -11.31 0.86 -24.24
N GLN A 42 -12.44 0.41 -24.79
CA GLN A 42 -12.48 -0.23 -26.09
C GLN A 42 -12.99 0.79 -27.13
N GLN A 43 -12.10 1.26 -27.97
CA GLN A 43 -12.42 2.21 -29.04
C GLN A 43 -12.56 1.52 -30.40
N PRO A 44 -13.41 2.04 -31.30
CA PRO A 44 -13.40 1.58 -32.69
C PRO A 44 -12.05 1.85 -33.35
N GLY A 45 -11.52 0.87 -34.10
CA GLY A 45 -10.26 1.01 -34.84
C GLY A 45 -9.02 0.65 -34.01
N PRO A 46 -7.83 1.05 -34.50
CA PRO A 46 -6.59 0.78 -33.81
C PRO A 46 -6.58 1.54 -32.47
N GLY A 47 -6.33 0.82 -31.41
CA GLY A 47 -6.23 1.41 -30.06
C GLY A 47 -4.95 2.24 -29.90
N SER A 48 -4.83 2.91 -28.77
CA SER A 48 -3.67 3.69 -28.42
C SER A 48 -3.27 3.47 -26.96
N ILE A 49 -1.97 3.48 -26.71
CA ILE A 49 -1.43 3.43 -25.35
C ILE A 49 -0.68 4.74 -25.14
N ASP A 50 -1.06 5.46 -24.08
CA ASP A 50 -0.37 6.69 -23.67
C ASP A 50 1.13 6.39 -23.47
N PRO A 51 2.04 7.10 -24.15
CA PRO A 51 3.48 6.86 -24.04
C PRO A 51 4.02 6.97 -22.61
N SER A 52 3.37 7.77 -21.76
CA SER A 52 3.74 7.95 -20.34
C SER A 52 3.57 6.69 -19.50
N ILE A 53 2.79 5.70 -19.98
CA ILE A 53 2.60 4.42 -19.32
C ILE A 53 3.86 3.55 -19.45
N GLY A 54 4.62 3.72 -20.52
CA GLY A 54 5.77 2.90 -20.85
C GLY A 54 5.38 1.53 -21.43
N ASN A 55 6.34 0.63 -21.52
CA ASN A 55 6.12 -0.71 -22.05
C ASN A 55 5.72 -1.67 -20.94
N LEU A 56 4.43 -1.95 -20.81
CA LEU A 56 3.86 -2.87 -19.84
C LEU A 56 3.21 -4.06 -20.56
N PRO A 57 3.92 -5.16 -20.76
CA PRO A 57 3.41 -6.33 -21.50
C PRO A 57 2.20 -6.98 -20.80
N GLN A 58 2.00 -6.75 -19.50
CA GLN A 58 0.84 -7.22 -18.76
C GLN A 58 -0.48 -6.67 -19.33
N LEU A 59 -0.50 -5.44 -19.85
CA LEU A 59 -1.69 -4.83 -20.47
C LEU A 59 -2.12 -5.51 -21.77
N LYS A 60 -1.24 -6.29 -22.40
CA LYS A 60 -1.51 -7.07 -23.61
C LYS A 60 -2.05 -8.48 -23.32
N ARG A 61 -2.22 -8.84 -22.07
CA ARG A 61 -2.70 -10.15 -21.63
C ARG A 61 -4.09 -10.07 -20.99
N PRO A 62 -4.91 -11.12 -21.05
CA PRO A 62 -6.16 -11.17 -20.32
C PRO A 62 -5.96 -10.91 -18.81
N PRO A 63 -6.88 -10.21 -18.14
CA PRO A 63 -8.15 -9.65 -18.67
C PRO A 63 -7.98 -8.29 -19.36
N PHE A 64 -6.81 -7.68 -19.32
CA PHE A 64 -6.57 -6.31 -19.80
C PHE A 64 -6.64 -6.19 -21.33
N SER A 65 -6.25 -7.22 -22.06
CA SER A 65 -6.33 -7.25 -23.53
C SER A 65 -7.74 -7.11 -24.12
N ALA A 66 -8.78 -7.08 -23.28
CA ALA A 66 -10.14 -6.73 -23.69
C ALA A 66 -10.29 -5.24 -24.06
N TYR A 67 -9.33 -4.41 -23.69
CA TYR A 67 -9.27 -2.98 -24.00
C TYR A 67 -8.15 -2.70 -25.00
N ASN A 68 -8.33 -1.69 -25.85
CA ASN A 68 -7.33 -1.31 -26.84
C ASN A 68 -6.76 0.09 -26.63
N THR A 69 -7.37 0.89 -25.76
CA THR A 69 -6.96 2.26 -25.50
C THR A 69 -6.72 2.45 -23.99
N TYR A 70 -5.54 2.97 -23.66
CA TYR A 70 -5.09 3.18 -22.30
C TYR A 70 -4.57 4.60 -22.12
N LYS A 71 -5.14 5.34 -21.19
CA LYS A 71 -4.74 6.69 -20.83
C LYS A 71 -4.24 6.71 -19.39
N LEU A 72 -3.09 7.33 -19.17
CA LEU A 72 -2.60 7.58 -17.80
C LEU A 72 -3.41 8.71 -17.17
N LEU A 73 -4.08 8.47 -16.06
CA LEU A 73 -4.80 9.48 -15.30
C LEU A 73 -3.97 10.04 -14.15
N ALA A 74 -3.22 9.18 -13.47
CA ALA A 74 -2.40 9.57 -12.33
C ALA A 74 -1.26 8.59 -12.11
N LYS A 75 -0.17 9.12 -11.56
CA LYS A 75 0.97 8.37 -11.05
C LYS A 75 1.39 8.99 -9.72
N GLN A 76 1.36 8.20 -8.66
CA GLN A 76 1.57 8.69 -7.30
C GLN A 76 2.45 7.73 -6.51
N ALA A 77 3.44 8.27 -5.81
CA ALA A 77 4.21 7.52 -4.83
C ALA A 77 3.53 7.57 -3.45
N LEU A 78 3.34 6.41 -2.85
CA LEU A 78 2.82 6.25 -1.50
C LEU A 78 3.91 5.63 -0.62
N ASN A 79 4.19 6.26 0.52
CA ASN A 79 5.08 5.67 1.51
C ASN A 79 4.30 4.77 2.44
N LEU A 80 4.53 3.47 2.34
CA LEU A 80 3.86 2.45 3.13
C LEU A 80 4.72 2.08 4.33
N THR A 81 4.15 2.21 5.51
CA THR A 81 4.71 1.66 6.74
C THR A 81 3.99 0.38 7.10
N LYS A 82 4.73 -0.67 7.46
CA LYS A 82 4.15 -1.98 7.80
C LYS A 82 3.01 -1.84 8.81
N GLY A 83 1.86 -2.41 8.47
CA GLY A 83 0.65 -2.42 9.31
C GLY A 83 -0.18 -1.13 9.28
N THR A 84 0.29 -0.06 8.62
CA THR A 84 -0.43 1.22 8.55
C THR A 84 -1.06 1.39 7.17
N PRO A 85 -2.40 1.47 7.05
CA PRO A 85 -3.07 1.73 5.78
C PRO A 85 -2.79 3.16 5.28
N VAL A 86 -2.57 3.29 3.97
CA VAL A 86 -2.47 4.57 3.27
C VAL A 86 -3.59 4.65 2.25
N THR A 87 -4.22 5.81 2.12
CA THR A 87 -5.36 6.01 1.23
C THR A 87 -5.02 6.93 0.07
N TYR A 88 -5.66 6.68 -1.07
CA TYR A 88 -5.55 7.49 -2.27
C TYR A 88 -6.93 7.59 -2.95
N THR A 89 -7.37 8.82 -3.30
CA THR A 89 -8.65 9.04 -3.97
C THR A 89 -8.48 8.88 -5.49
N LEU A 90 -9.26 7.96 -6.05
CA LEU A 90 -9.29 7.67 -7.48
C LEU A 90 -10.10 8.70 -8.27
N ALA A 91 -9.93 8.74 -9.60
CA ALA A 91 -10.61 9.65 -10.49
C ALA A 91 -12.16 9.52 -10.47
N ASN A 92 -12.68 8.36 -10.08
CA ASN A 92 -14.13 8.11 -9.90
C ASN A 92 -14.65 8.48 -8.51
N GLY A 93 -13.83 9.14 -7.67
CA GLY A 93 -14.18 9.53 -6.31
C GLY A 93 -14.10 8.40 -5.27
N ARG A 94 -13.79 7.16 -5.69
CA ARG A 94 -13.58 6.05 -4.75
C ARG A 94 -12.22 6.19 -4.06
N VAL A 95 -12.15 5.69 -2.85
CA VAL A 95 -10.91 5.71 -2.04
C VAL A 95 -10.28 4.33 -2.09
N LEU A 96 -9.08 4.28 -2.64
CA LEU A 96 -8.18 3.14 -2.59
C LEU A 96 -7.45 3.15 -1.24
N GLN A 97 -7.37 2.00 -0.58
CA GLN A 97 -6.56 1.80 0.61
C GLN A 97 -5.50 0.75 0.31
N VAL A 98 -4.25 1.07 0.59
CA VAL A 98 -3.10 0.17 0.39
C VAL A 98 -2.43 -0.06 1.73
N THR A 99 -2.15 -1.32 2.06
CA THR A 99 -1.52 -1.71 3.31
C THR A 99 -0.34 -2.64 3.04
N LEU A 100 0.85 -2.25 3.48
CA LEU A 100 1.98 -3.16 3.57
C LEU A 100 1.77 -4.07 4.79
N GLN A 101 1.46 -5.34 4.55
CA GLN A 101 1.19 -6.30 5.62
C GLN A 101 2.48 -6.88 6.19
N ASP A 102 3.44 -7.20 5.31
CA ASP A 102 4.70 -7.80 5.70
C ASP A 102 5.80 -7.59 4.66
N ILE A 103 7.04 -7.72 5.09
CA ILE A 103 8.20 -7.88 4.25
C ILE A 103 8.80 -9.24 4.59
N THR A 104 8.77 -10.15 3.63
CA THR A 104 9.21 -11.54 3.83
C THR A 104 10.74 -11.64 3.94
N ALA A 105 11.25 -12.75 4.46
CA ALA A 105 12.68 -12.99 4.63
C ALA A 105 13.45 -13.00 3.29
N ASP A 106 12.79 -13.32 2.18
CA ASP A 106 13.31 -13.25 0.80
C ASP A 106 13.09 -11.88 0.14
N HIS A 107 12.86 -10.83 0.94
CA HIS A 107 12.68 -9.43 0.50
C HIS A 107 11.51 -9.22 -0.48
N ARG A 108 10.44 -9.97 -0.34
CA ARG A 108 9.19 -9.74 -1.06
C ARG A 108 8.22 -8.94 -0.19
N PHE A 109 7.34 -8.20 -0.83
CA PHE A 109 6.37 -7.32 -0.17
C PHE A 109 4.99 -7.96 -0.18
N LYS A 110 4.44 -8.24 1.00
CA LYS A 110 3.05 -8.67 1.13
C LYS A 110 2.16 -7.44 1.28
N VAL A 111 1.33 -7.18 0.26
CA VAL A 111 0.50 -5.98 0.16
C VAL A 111 -0.96 -6.37 -0.02
N ALA A 112 -1.84 -5.66 0.66
CA ALA A 112 -3.27 -5.70 0.45
C ALA A 112 -3.76 -4.37 -0.11
N ALA A 113 -4.66 -4.43 -1.09
CA ALA A 113 -5.40 -3.28 -1.58
C ALA A 113 -6.89 -3.50 -1.42
N ALA A 114 -7.59 -2.46 -1.01
CA ALA A 114 -9.02 -2.44 -0.81
C ALA A 114 -9.61 -1.12 -1.33
N ILE A 115 -10.90 -1.09 -1.59
CA ILE A 115 -11.61 0.10 -2.04
C ILE A 115 -12.85 0.30 -1.19
N ASN A 116 -13.18 1.55 -0.88
CA ASN A 116 -14.40 1.85 -0.13
C ASN A 116 -15.65 1.52 -0.94
N GLN A 117 -16.72 1.14 -0.24
CA GLN A 117 -18.04 0.96 -0.86
C GLN A 117 -18.61 2.28 -1.37
N PRO A 118 -19.48 2.27 -2.41
CA PRO A 118 -20.24 3.45 -2.80
C PRO A 118 -21.00 4.02 -1.61
N GLY A 119 -20.89 5.34 -1.40
CA GLY A 119 -21.53 6.00 -0.25
C GLY A 119 -20.72 6.00 1.05
N GLY A 120 -19.51 5.48 1.04
CA GLY A 120 -18.63 5.40 2.22
C GLY A 120 -18.85 4.10 3.01
N GLY A 121 -18.15 3.98 4.14
CA GLY A 121 -18.27 2.81 5.02
C GLY A 121 -17.16 1.78 4.80
N ALA A 122 -17.52 0.49 4.78
CA ALA A 122 -16.56 -0.60 4.75
C ALA A 122 -15.72 -0.62 3.46
N TYR A 123 -14.49 -1.11 3.58
CA TYR A 123 -13.61 -1.39 2.46
C TYR A 123 -13.83 -2.80 1.92
N LEU A 124 -13.89 -2.91 0.60
CA LEU A 124 -13.91 -4.18 -0.12
C LEU A 124 -12.49 -4.54 -0.55
N LYS A 125 -12.04 -5.73 -0.21
CA LYS A 125 -10.75 -6.24 -0.63
C LYS A 125 -10.72 -6.39 -2.15
N LEU A 126 -9.72 -5.78 -2.80
CA LEU A 126 -9.48 -5.94 -4.23
C LEU A 126 -8.45 -7.03 -4.50
N LEU A 127 -7.35 -7.01 -3.75
CA LEU A 127 -6.28 -8.00 -3.89
C LEU A 127 -5.48 -8.15 -2.58
N GLU A 128 -4.78 -9.26 -2.52
CA GLU A 128 -3.66 -9.50 -1.61
C GLU A 128 -2.59 -10.24 -2.39
N VAL A 129 -1.38 -9.73 -2.41
CA VAL A 129 -0.29 -10.25 -3.24
C VAL A 129 1.03 -10.19 -2.47
N THR A 130 1.93 -11.13 -2.79
CA THR A 130 3.34 -11.07 -2.40
C THR A 130 4.15 -10.81 -3.65
N ALA A 131 4.59 -9.56 -3.83
CA ALA A 131 5.31 -9.08 -5.01
C ALA A 131 6.81 -8.98 -4.76
N ALA A 132 7.59 -9.24 -5.80
CA ALA A 132 9.02 -8.93 -5.78
C ALA A 132 9.26 -7.42 -5.92
N PRO A 133 10.40 -6.90 -5.43
CA PRO A 133 10.78 -5.52 -5.70
C PRO A 133 10.78 -5.21 -7.20
N ASN A 134 10.27 -4.02 -7.56
CA ASN A 134 10.17 -3.54 -8.95
C ASN A 134 9.24 -4.37 -9.87
N GLU A 135 8.49 -5.30 -9.34
CA GLU A 135 7.45 -6.02 -10.07
C GLU A 135 6.17 -5.19 -10.09
N THR A 136 5.64 -4.96 -11.30
CA THR A 136 4.35 -4.26 -11.46
C THR A 136 3.21 -5.26 -11.58
N PHE A 137 2.19 -5.10 -10.77
CA PHE A 137 0.95 -5.87 -10.86
C PHE A 137 -0.26 -4.94 -10.98
N PHE A 138 -1.35 -5.45 -11.55
CA PHE A 138 -2.52 -4.65 -11.88
C PHE A 138 -3.80 -5.22 -11.28
N VAL A 139 -4.71 -4.31 -10.94
CA VAL A 139 -6.09 -4.59 -10.57
C VAL A 139 -7.01 -3.79 -11.47
N ALA A 140 -8.02 -4.44 -12.02
CA ALA A 140 -9.07 -3.79 -12.81
C ALA A 140 -10.43 -3.94 -12.13
N GLY A 141 -11.41 -3.16 -12.60
CA GLY A 141 -12.83 -3.40 -12.27
C GLY A 141 -13.59 -2.21 -11.72
N GLN A 142 -12.99 -1.02 -11.65
CA GLN A 142 -13.73 0.18 -11.26
C GLN A 142 -14.28 0.89 -12.50
N GLN A 143 -15.61 1.02 -12.59
CA GLN A 143 -16.26 1.73 -13.70
C GLN A 143 -15.87 3.20 -13.71
N TYR A 144 -15.58 3.74 -14.89
CA TYR A 144 -15.26 5.14 -15.10
C TYR A 144 -15.45 5.54 -16.57
N GLN A 145 -16.31 6.54 -16.84
CA GLN A 145 -16.50 7.21 -18.14
C GLN A 145 -16.53 6.25 -19.36
N GLY A 146 -17.40 5.26 -19.33
CA GLY A 146 -17.56 4.30 -20.44
C GLY A 146 -16.43 3.27 -20.57
N GLY A 147 -15.56 3.20 -19.60
CA GLY A 147 -14.49 2.22 -19.49
C GLY A 147 -14.26 1.78 -18.06
N VAL A 148 -13.04 1.38 -17.75
CA VAL A 148 -12.66 0.95 -16.41
C VAL A 148 -11.38 1.63 -15.96
N LEU A 149 -11.23 1.80 -14.66
CA LEU A 149 -9.95 2.11 -14.04
C LEU A 149 -9.15 0.82 -13.84
N ILE A 150 -7.90 0.87 -14.23
CA ILE A 150 -6.89 -0.14 -13.93
C ILE A 150 -5.87 0.51 -13.02
N ILE A 151 -5.58 -0.14 -11.91
CA ILE A 151 -4.65 0.36 -10.91
C ILE A 151 -3.42 -0.54 -10.93
N GLY A 152 -2.28 0.04 -11.26
CA GLY A 152 -0.98 -0.62 -11.23
C GLY A 152 -0.23 -0.25 -9.95
N PHE A 153 0.50 -1.21 -9.42
CA PHE A 153 1.35 -1.05 -8.25
C PHE A 153 2.75 -1.56 -8.55
N THR A 154 3.74 -0.78 -8.20
CA THR A 154 5.15 -1.19 -8.22
C THR A 154 5.77 -0.82 -6.88
N LEU A 155 6.42 -1.77 -6.21
CA LEU A 155 6.99 -1.59 -4.88
C LEU A 155 8.52 -1.54 -4.95
N HIS A 156 9.09 -0.57 -4.23
CA HIS A 156 10.54 -0.32 -4.20
C HIS A 156 11.07 -0.32 -2.77
#